data_af11bc89d1dda7df5243d4f7e2d5ff2d
#
_entry.id   af11bc89d1dda7df5243d4f7e2d5ff2d
#
_cell.length_a   1.000
_cell.length_b   1.000
_cell.length_c   1.000
_cell.angle_alpha   90.00
_cell.angle_beta   90.00
_cell.angle_gamma   90.00
#
_symmetry.space_group_name_H-M   'P 1'
#
loop_
_entity.id
_entity.type
_entity.pdbx_description
1 polymer ?
#
loop_
_entity_poly.entity_id
_entity_poly.type
_entity_poly.pdbx_seq_one_letter_code
_entity_poly.pdbx_strand_id
1 'polypeptide(L)'
;GAGAAAWAAVPPVVVDESHDEARRDHPGYGSQPAYVNNTGRNDLVAARVIHNAETVTFQVECREPITPSTDPTWMWLLLDVDGRRETGWEGYDFMLNRRLADPTITIVEAWQGPGFTWREVGQAPLYLDGASLAVELPRTLLGLTGDPFAVDFKWVDNPVVEGDLMAFLTNGDALPNGRFNYRYRGQ
;
A
#
# COMPACT_ATOMS: atom_id res chain seq x y z
N GLY A 1 2.86 14.48 -12.73
CA GLY A 1 1.93 13.44 -12.27
C GLY A 1 0.67 13.36 -13.12
N ALA A 2 0.16 12.17 -13.33
CA ALA A 2 -1.12 11.99 -14.02
C ALA A 2 -2.26 12.46 -13.11
N GLY A 3 -3.08 13.40 -13.58
CA GLY A 3 -4.29 13.82 -12.86
C GLY A 3 -5.36 12.72 -12.84
N ALA A 4 -6.40 12.89 -12.02
CA ALA A 4 -7.48 11.90 -11.83
C ALA A 4 -8.12 11.44 -13.16
N ALA A 5 -8.27 12.35 -14.13
CA ALA A 5 -8.82 12.01 -15.46
C ALA A 5 -7.89 11.09 -16.28
N ALA A 6 -6.58 11.21 -16.13
CA ALA A 6 -5.62 10.32 -16.81
C ALA A 6 -5.65 8.91 -16.20
N TRP A 7 -5.85 8.79 -14.89
CA TRP A 7 -5.97 7.50 -14.20
C TRP A 7 -7.28 6.78 -14.56
N ALA A 8 -8.36 7.49 -14.85
CA ALA A 8 -9.63 6.88 -15.26
C ALA A 8 -9.51 6.04 -16.54
N ALA A 9 -8.52 6.32 -17.41
CA ALA A 9 -8.24 5.55 -18.62
C ALA A 9 -7.39 4.29 -18.37
N VAL A 10 -6.79 4.15 -17.20
CA VAL A 10 -5.97 2.99 -16.81
C VAL A 10 -6.86 1.96 -16.13
N PRO A 11 -6.95 0.72 -16.64
CA PRO A 11 -7.73 -0.30 -15.97
C PRO A 11 -7.15 -0.61 -14.59
N PRO A 12 -7.99 -0.81 -13.55
CA PRO A 12 -7.52 -1.21 -12.25
C PRO A 12 -6.92 -2.62 -12.30
N VAL A 13 -5.83 -2.84 -11.57
CA VAL A 13 -5.25 -4.18 -11.39
C VAL A 13 -5.93 -4.96 -10.29
N VAL A 14 -6.56 -4.27 -9.35
CA VAL A 14 -7.41 -4.86 -8.32
C VAL A 14 -8.58 -3.93 -8.01
N VAL A 15 -9.76 -4.52 -7.83
CA VAL A 15 -10.98 -3.82 -7.41
C VAL A 15 -11.51 -4.55 -6.18
N ASP A 16 -11.81 -3.79 -5.14
CA ASP A 16 -12.44 -4.29 -3.93
C ASP A 16 -13.95 -3.99 -3.93
N GLU A 17 -14.71 -4.75 -3.17
CA GLU A 17 -16.11 -4.44 -2.94
C GLU A 17 -16.21 -3.23 -2.00
N SER A 18 -16.83 -2.17 -2.49
CA SER A 18 -17.09 -0.99 -1.66
C SER A 18 -17.99 -1.35 -0.48
N HIS A 19 -17.73 -0.82 0.71
CA HIS A 19 -18.40 -1.02 1.99
C HIS A 19 -17.83 -2.14 2.86
N ASP A 20 -16.64 -2.64 2.60
CA ASP A 20 -15.99 -3.56 3.52
C ASP A 20 -15.06 -2.85 4.52
N GLU A 21 -15.03 -1.48 4.42
CA GLU A 21 -14.32 -0.70 5.42
C GLU A 21 -14.73 -1.06 6.83
N ALA A 22 -13.82 -1.41 7.62
CA ALA A 22 -13.63 -1.11 9.02
C ALA A 22 -14.74 -1.33 10.04
N ARG A 23 -15.90 -1.81 9.69
CA ARG A 23 -16.86 -2.34 10.67
C ARG A 23 -16.78 -3.86 10.74
N ARG A 24 -15.58 -4.37 10.91
CA ARG A 24 -15.38 -5.80 11.12
C ARG A 24 -15.50 -6.11 12.59
N ASP A 25 -16.73 -6.26 13.04
CA ASP A 25 -17.06 -6.90 14.32
C ASP A 25 -17.00 -8.41 14.10
N HIS A 26 -15.84 -9.00 14.30
CA HIS A 26 -15.70 -10.45 14.27
C HIS A 26 -15.50 -10.99 15.68
N PRO A 27 -16.36 -11.90 16.16
CA PRO A 27 -16.00 -12.68 17.34
C PRO A 27 -14.74 -13.50 17.01
N GLY A 28 -13.68 -13.26 17.79
CA GLY A 28 -12.43 -13.99 17.62
C GLY A 28 -12.64 -15.51 17.74
N TYR A 29 -11.78 -16.26 17.06
CA TYR A 29 -11.77 -17.72 17.19
C TYR A 29 -11.16 -18.14 18.54
N GLY A 30 -11.91 -18.86 19.35
CA GLY A 30 -11.44 -19.37 20.65
C GLY A 30 -11.19 -18.25 21.67
N SER A 31 -10.01 -18.21 22.28
CA SER A 31 -9.61 -17.20 23.29
C SER A 31 -9.05 -15.91 22.67
N GLN A 32 -9.15 -15.72 21.36
CA GLN A 32 -8.69 -14.52 20.69
C GLN A 32 -9.60 -13.32 20.99
N PRO A 33 -9.06 -12.11 21.16
CA PRO A 33 -9.88 -10.94 21.38
C PRO A 33 -10.78 -10.64 20.18
N ALA A 34 -11.95 -10.09 20.44
CA ALA A 34 -12.85 -9.61 19.38
C ALA A 34 -12.15 -8.50 18.59
N TYR A 35 -12.27 -8.55 17.27
CA TYR A 35 -11.70 -7.57 16.38
C TYR A 35 -12.72 -6.46 16.12
N VAL A 36 -12.44 -5.27 16.60
CA VAL A 36 -13.30 -4.09 16.40
C VAL A 36 -12.50 -3.02 15.68
N ASN A 37 -12.92 -2.67 14.48
CA ASN A 37 -12.44 -1.46 13.80
C ASN A 37 -13.60 -0.50 13.59
N ASN A 38 -13.58 0.62 14.32
CA ASN A 38 -14.64 1.62 14.32
C ASN A 38 -14.26 2.90 13.56
N THR A 39 -13.11 2.93 12.89
CA THR A 39 -12.61 4.19 12.33
C THR A 39 -13.16 4.53 10.96
N GLY A 40 -13.52 3.52 10.14
CA GLY A 40 -14.22 3.72 8.86
C GLY A 40 -13.56 4.72 7.90
N ARG A 41 -12.24 4.96 8.02
CA ARG A 41 -11.52 5.90 7.16
C ARG A 41 -10.93 5.20 5.95
N ASN A 42 -10.90 5.89 4.80
CA ASN A 42 -10.19 5.48 3.59
C ASN A 42 -10.57 4.07 3.07
N ASP A 43 -11.84 3.91 2.68
CA ASP A 43 -12.31 2.70 2.00
C ASP A 43 -11.60 2.53 0.64
N LEU A 44 -10.68 1.56 0.56
CA LEU A 44 -9.85 1.28 -0.62
C LEU A 44 -10.67 0.48 -1.63
N VAL A 45 -10.97 1.05 -2.79
CA VAL A 45 -11.86 0.41 -3.76
C VAL A 45 -11.17 -0.07 -5.04
N ALA A 46 -10.08 0.55 -5.46
CA ALA A 46 -9.35 0.13 -6.67
C ALA A 46 -7.88 0.53 -6.60
N ALA A 47 -7.01 -0.24 -7.23
CA ALA A 47 -5.62 0.10 -7.42
C ALA A 47 -5.22 0.00 -8.88
N ARG A 48 -4.30 0.87 -9.29
CA ARG A 48 -3.75 0.94 -10.64
C ARG A 48 -2.24 1.08 -10.58
N VAL A 49 -1.56 0.56 -11.59
CA VAL A 49 -0.12 0.71 -11.76
C VAL A 49 0.16 1.10 -13.20
N ILE A 50 1.05 2.07 -13.39
CA ILE A 50 1.65 2.39 -14.69
C ILE A 50 3.16 2.45 -14.56
N HIS A 51 3.86 2.27 -15.67
CA HIS A 51 5.32 2.41 -15.70
C HIS A 51 5.79 2.99 -17.03
N ASN A 52 7.01 3.47 -17.01
CA ASN A 52 7.82 3.78 -18.17
C ASN A 52 9.24 3.21 -17.97
N ALA A 53 10.19 3.59 -18.78
CA ALA A 53 11.58 3.09 -18.68
C ALA A 53 12.24 3.45 -17.34
N GLU A 54 11.84 4.54 -16.70
CA GLU A 54 12.50 5.11 -15.52
C GLU A 54 11.70 4.94 -14.22
N THR A 55 10.38 5.00 -14.30
CA THR A 55 9.50 5.03 -13.12
C THR A 55 8.42 3.96 -13.16
N VAL A 56 7.95 3.57 -12.00
CA VAL A 56 6.70 2.86 -11.77
C VAL A 56 5.86 3.66 -10.80
N THR A 57 4.58 3.85 -11.13
CA THR A 57 3.65 4.64 -10.31
C THR A 57 2.50 3.77 -9.85
N PHE A 58 2.32 3.72 -8.55
CA PHE A 58 1.22 3.01 -7.88
C PHE A 58 0.14 4.01 -7.49
N GLN A 59 -1.10 3.73 -7.83
CA GLN A 59 -2.25 4.55 -7.49
C GLN A 59 -3.29 3.71 -6.77
N VAL A 60 -3.92 4.31 -5.78
CA VAL A 60 -5.08 3.75 -5.08
C VAL A 60 -6.23 4.77 -5.14
N GLU A 61 -7.43 4.26 -5.24
CA GLU A 61 -8.67 5.02 -5.19
C GLU A 61 -9.47 4.58 -3.97
N CYS A 62 -9.92 5.55 -3.21
CA CYS A 62 -10.85 5.37 -2.10
C CYS A 62 -12.25 5.80 -2.53
N ARG A 63 -13.25 5.34 -1.80
CA ARG A 63 -14.64 5.69 -2.04
C ARG A 63 -14.94 7.16 -1.77
N GLU A 64 -14.37 7.67 -0.68
CA GLU A 64 -14.49 9.05 -0.22
C GLU A 64 -13.13 9.74 -0.26
N PRO A 65 -13.07 11.06 -0.18
CA PRO A 65 -11.81 11.77 -0.11
C PRO A 65 -10.89 11.21 0.98
N ILE A 66 -9.63 11.00 0.61
CA ILE A 66 -8.62 10.42 1.50
C ILE A 66 -8.32 11.41 2.63
N THR A 67 -8.29 10.91 3.86
CA THR A 67 -7.95 11.72 5.04
C THR A 67 -6.51 12.24 4.97
N PRO A 68 -6.21 13.40 5.58
CA PRO A 68 -4.83 13.85 5.71
C PRO A 68 -3.95 12.84 6.47
N SER A 69 -2.67 12.80 6.15
CA SER A 69 -1.70 12.01 6.90
C SER A 69 -1.44 12.64 8.27
N THR A 70 -2.05 12.07 9.29
CA THR A 70 -1.93 12.57 10.69
C THR A 70 -1.33 11.55 11.65
N ASP A 71 -1.06 10.33 11.17
CA ASP A 71 -0.52 9.24 11.98
C ASP A 71 0.35 8.29 11.13
N PRO A 72 1.18 7.43 11.77
CA PRO A 72 2.12 6.56 11.06
C PRO A 72 1.47 5.34 10.39
N THR A 73 0.17 5.14 10.52
CA THR A 73 -0.57 4.01 9.91
C THR A 73 -1.41 4.43 8.71
N TRP A 74 -1.08 5.57 8.11
CA TRP A 74 -1.81 6.14 6.98
C TRP A 74 -1.33 5.58 5.64
N MET A 75 -2.25 4.99 4.89
CA MET A 75 -2.13 4.65 3.46
C MET A 75 -0.79 3.98 3.09
N TRP A 76 -0.40 2.93 3.80
CA TRP A 76 0.82 2.20 3.51
C TRP A 76 0.78 1.54 2.14
N LEU A 77 1.87 1.68 1.39
CA LEU A 77 2.16 0.87 0.23
C LEU A 77 3.30 -0.09 0.56
N LEU A 78 3.03 -1.38 0.44
CA LEU A 78 3.99 -2.45 0.68
C LEU A 78 4.34 -3.12 -0.65
N LEU A 79 5.64 -3.30 -0.91
CA LEU A 79 6.16 -3.84 -2.16
C LEU A 79 7.06 -5.05 -1.91
N ASP A 80 6.80 -6.14 -2.64
CA ASP A 80 7.69 -7.29 -2.77
C ASP A 80 8.24 -7.30 -4.21
N VAL A 81 9.53 -7.05 -4.34
CA VAL A 81 10.19 -6.86 -5.65
C VAL A 81 10.93 -8.11 -6.14
N ASP A 82 11.10 -9.11 -5.28
CA ASP A 82 11.83 -10.35 -5.63
C ASP A 82 10.98 -11.63 -5.57
N GLY A 83 9.74 -11.53 -5.07
CA GLY A 83 8.80 -12.64 -4.97
C GLY A 83 9.19 -13.68 -3.91
N ARG A 84 10.04 -13.31 -2.95
CA ARG A 84 10.55 -14.22 -1.92
C ARG A 84 10.00 -13.87 -0.55
N ARG A 85 9.38 -14.83 0.10
CA ARG A 85 8.86 -14.63 1.46
C ARG A 85 9.97 -14.55 2.52
N GLU A 86 11.15 -15.08 2.21
CA GLU A 86 12.32 -15.12 3.11
C GLU A 86 13.06 -13.79 3.17
N THR A 87 12.88 -12.95 2.17
CA THR A 87 13.41 -11.59 2.12
C THR A 87 12.30 -10.61 2.44
N GLY A 88 12.64 -9.57 3.18
CA GLY A 88 11.65 -8.58 3.60
C GLY A 88 10.90 -8.95 4.88
N TRP A 89 10.06 -8.02 5.32
CA TRP A 89 9.09 -8.27 6.38
C TRP A 89 7.86 -8.95 5.77
N GLU A 90 7.60 -10.18 6.14
CA GLU A 90 6.53 -11.01 5.56
C GLU A 90 6.57 -11.08 4.01
N GLY A 91 7.77 -10.94 3.43
CA GLY A 91 8.01 -10.89 2.00
C GLY A 91 8.06 -9.47 1.41
N TYR A 92 7.73 -8.44 2.16
CA TYR A 92 7.78 -7.05 1.69
C TYR A 92 9.17 -6.46 1.86
N ASP A 93 9.75 -6.01 0.75
CA ASP A 93 11.10 -5.44 0.69
C ASP A 93 11.11 -3.94 0.93
N PHE A 94 10.02 -3.26 0.55
CA PHE A 94 9.87 -1.81 0.67
C PHE A 94 8.52 -1.43 1.27
N MET A 95 8.54 -0.31 1.97
CA MET A 95 7.38 0.30 2.59
C MET A 95 7.38 1.81 2.36
N LEU A 96 6.23 2.37 2.05
CA LEU A 96 6.03 3.78 1.80
C LEU A 96 4.87 4.32 2.64
N ASN A 97 4.86 5.63 2.82
CA ASN A 97 3.82 6.40 3.50
C ASN A 97 3.72 6.19 5.02
N ARG A 98 4.56 5.37 5.63
CA ARG A 98 4.67 5.33 7.09
C ARG A 98 5.18 6.66 7.64
N ARG A 99 6.07 7.30 6.88
CA ARG A 99 6.57 8.64 7.16
C ARG A 99 6.53 9.49 5.88
N LEU A 100 6.18 10.73 5.99
CA LEU A 100 6.26 11.73 4.92
C LEU A 100 7.33 12.76 5.26
N ALA A 101 8.09 13.21 4.26
CA ALA A 101 8.99 14.36 4.40
C ALA A 101 8.19 15.67 4.41
N ASP A 102 7.16 15.74 3.56
CA ASP A 102 6.14 16.78 3.53
C ASP A 102 4.85 16.19 2.90
N PRO A 103 3.74 16.94 2.80
CA PRO A 103 2.49 16.41 2.23
C PRO A 103 2.58 15.92 0.78
N THR A 104 3.64 16.25 0.07
CA THR A 104 3.85 15.89 -1.35
C THR A 104 5.02 14.93 -1.57
N ILE A 105 5.72 14.51 -0.51
CA ILE A 105 6.90 13.66 -0.60
C ILE A 105 6.85 12.57 0.46
N THR A 106 6.77 11.33 0.02
CA THR A 106 6.86 10.17 0.90
C THR A 106 8.30 9.67 1.06
N ILE A 107 8.57 9.10 2.23
CA ILE A 107 9.85 8.42 2.51
C ILE A 107 9.73 6.98 2.07
N VAL A 108 10.70 6.52 1.27
CA VAL A 108 10.83 5.12 0.86
C VAL A 108 11.72 4.41 1.84
N GLU A 109 11.20 3.38 2.46
CA GLU A 109 11.92 2.57 3.43
C GLU A 109 12.15 1.16 2.89
N ALA A 110 13.37 0.64 3.05
CA ALA A 110 13.72 -0.75 2.75
C ALA A 110 13.79 -1.56 4.05
N TRP A 111 13.36 -2.82 3.98
CA TRP A 111 13.51 -3.73 5.11
C TRP A 111 14.97 -3.95 5.47
N GLN A 112 15.25 -3.91 6.76
CA GLN A 112 16.60 -4.05 7.28
C GLN A 112 16.78 -5.33 8.13
N GLY A 113 15.65 -5.94 8.53
CA GLY A 113 15.63 -7.13 9.39
C GLY A 113 16.47 -7.05 10.67
N PRO A 114 16.22 -7.98 11.61
CA PRO A 114 15.04 -8.84 11.69
C PRO A 114 13.76 -8.11 12.12
N GLY A 115 12.61 -8.74 11.95
CA GLY A 115 11.32 -8.20 12.39
C GLY A 115 10.85 -7.01 11.54
N PHE A 116 10.00 -6.17 12.12
CA PHE A 116 9.46 -4.97 11.46
C PHE A 116 10.45 -3.80 11.60
N THR A 117 11.58 -3.90 10.90
CA THR A 117 12.67 -2.93 10.98
C THR A 117 12.98 -2.38 9.59
N TRP A 118 12.87 -1.07 9.44
CA TRP A 118 12.97 -0.35 8.17
C TRP A 118 14.03 0.73 8.23
N ARG A 119 14.71 0.96 7.10
CA ARG A 119 15.63 2.09 6.93
C ARG A 119 15.23 2.94 5.73
N GLU A 120 15.39 4.24 5.84
CA GLU A 120 15.21 5.15 4.72
C GLU A 120 16.24 4.89 3.62
N VAL A 121 15.77 4.77 2.38
CA VAL A 121 16.61 4.57 1.19
C VAL A 121 16.39 5.64 0.14
N GLY A 122 15.35 6.45 0.27
CA GLY A 122 15.05 7.54 -0.65
C GLY A 122 13.74 8.21 -0.33
N GLN A 123 13.34 9.08 -1.25
CA GLN A 123 12.09 9.82 -1.20
C GLN A 123 11.43 9.74 -2.57
N ALA A 124 10.10 9.89 -2.61
CA ALA A 124 9.34 9.84 -3.85
C ALA A 124 8.18 10.85 -3.84
N PRO A 125 7.81 11.40 -4.99
CA PRO A 125 6.63 12.24 -5.13
C PRO A 125 5.35 11.51 -4.73
N LEU A 126 4.53 12.20 -3.95
CA LEU A 126 3.21 11.76 -3.50
C LEU A 126 2.16 12.72 -4.04
N TYR A 127 1.17 12.18 -4.72
CA TYR A 127 0.08 12.96 -5.34
C TYR A 127 -1.24 12.57 -4.69
N LEU A 128 -1.78 13.46 -3.87
CA LEU A 128 -3.09 13.33 -3.26
C LEU A 128 -4.08 14.25 -3.98
N ASP A 129 -5.12 13.67 -4.57
CA ASP A 129 -6.16 14.41 -5.28
C ASP A 129 -7.54 13.81 -4.94
N GLY A 130 -8.21 14.42 -3.97
CA GLY A 130 -9.51 13.95 -3.49
C GLY A 130 -9.46 12.51 -2.97
N ALA A 131 -10.11 11.60 -3.67
CA ALA A 131 -10.16 10.17 -3.34
C ALA A 131 -9.02 9.35 -3.96
N SER A 132 -8.04 9.98 -4.61
CA SER A 132 -6.95 9.32 -5.32
C SER A 132 -5.61 9.66 -4.69
N LEU A 133 -4.77 8.63 -4.49
CA LEU A 133 -3.41 8.77 -4.02
C LEU A 133 -2.47 8.03 -4.98
N ALA A 134 -1.40 8.66 -5.41
CA ALA A 134 -0.38 8.03 -6.25
C ALA A 134 1.02 8.30 -5.72
N VAL A 135 1.91 7.31 -5.87
CA VAL A 135 3.33 7.41 -5.55
C VAL A 135 4.13 7.05 -6.80
N GLU A 136 5.02 7.91 -7.22
CA GLU A 136 5.89 7.70 -8.38
C GLU A 136 7.30 7.33 -7.92
N LEU A 137 7.75 6.13 -8.27
CA LEU A 137 8.99 5.54 -7.77
C LEU A 137 10.00 5.34 -8.90
N PRO A 138 11.26 5.76 -8.72
CA PRO A 138 12.33 5.34 -9.63
C PRO A 138 12.48 3.82 -9.62
N ARG A 139 12.44 3.18 -10.79
CA ARG A 139 12.62 1.73 -10.93
C ARG A 139 13.98 1.28 -10.39
N THR A 140 15.01 2.10 -10.57
CA THR A 140 16.36 1.83 -10.05
C THR A 140 16.41 1.76 -8.53
N LEU A 141 15.61 2.58 -7.82
CA LEU A 141 15.53 2.54 -6.36
C LEU A 141 14.98 1.21 -5.85
N LEU A 142 14.07 0.60 -6.61
CA LEU A 142 13.43 -0.66 -6.28
C LEU A 142 14.19 -1.89 -6.82
N GLY A 143 15.25 -1.69 -7.61
CA GLY A 143 15.93 -2.78 -8.30
C GLY A 143 15.13 -3.40 -9.45
N LEU A 144 14.10 -2.71 -9.94
CA LEU A 144 13.25 -3.15 -11.05
C LEU A 144 13.82 -2.68 -12.40
N THR A 145 15.08 -2.98 -12.64
CA THR A 145 15.78 -2.61 -13.89
C THR A 145 15.59 -3.67 -14.96
N GLY A 146 15.38 -3.24 -16.19
CA GLY A 146 15.14 -4.14 -17.32
C GLY A 146 13.66 -4.49 -17.51
N ASP A 147 13.36 -5.06 -18.67
CA ASP A 147 12.03 -5.51 -19.05
C ASP A 147 12.09 -6.97 -19.53
N PRO A 148 11.12 -7.81 -19.20
CA PRO A 148 10.00 -7.55 -18.30
C PRO A 148 10.41 -7.52 -16.84
N PHE A 149 9.58 -6.91 -16.00
CA PHE A 149 9.71 -6.95 -14.54
C PHE A 149 8.38 -7.31 -13.87
N ALA A 150 8.42 -7.72 -12.61
CA ALA A 150 7.23 -7.96 -11.81
C ALA A 150 7.42 -7.39 -10.41
N VAL A 151 6.34 -6.94 -9.81
CA VAL A 151 6.30 -6.48 -8.43
C VAL A 151 4.97 -6.86 -7.80
N ASP A 152 5.02 -7.45 -6.62
CA ASP A 152 3.84 -7.70 -5.81
C ASP A 152 3.61 -6.53 -4.88
N PHE A 153 2.35 -6.12 -4.69
CA PHE A 153 2.04 -4.97 -3.87
C PHE A 153 0.75 -5.14 -3.07
N LYS A 154 0.65 -4.35 -2.01
CA LYS A 154 -0.53 -4.20 -1.18
C LYS A 154 -0.63 -2.79 -0.65
N TRP A 155 -1.85 -2.23 -0.68
CA TRP A 155 -2.21 -1.02 0.03
C TRP A 155 -2.88 -1.37 1.35
N VAL A 156 -2.54 -0.65 2.41
CA VAL A 156 -3.12 -0.85 3.74
C VAL A 156 -3.35 0.51 4.39
N ASP A 157 -4.55 0.74 4.90
CA ASP A 157 -4.83 1.91 5.73
C ASP A 157 -5.24 1.51 7.13
N ASN A 158 -4.72 2.24 8.12
CA ASN A 158 -5.10 2.16 9.52
C ASN A 158 -4.95 0.76 10.17
N PRO A 159 -3.82 0.04 9.96
CA PRO A 159 -3.52 -1.12 10.79
C PRO A 159 -3.30 -0.65 12.23
N VAL A 160 -3.97 -1.28 13.19
CA VAL A 160 -3.94 -0.82 14.60
C VAL A 160 -2.61 -1.13 15.28
N VAL A 161 -1.89 -2.15 14.82
CA VAL A 161 -0.60 -2.56 15.40
C VAL A 161 0.45 -2.62 14.30
N GLU A 162 1.47 -1.79 14.41
CA GLU A 162 2.64 -1.87 13.54
C GLU A 162 3.35 -3.22 13.71
N GLY A 163 3.73 -3.83 12.60
CA GLY A 163 4.45 -5.09 12.60
C GLY A 163 3.62 -6.34 12.87
N ASP A 164 2.31 -6.22 12.92
CA ASP A 164 1.39 -7.35 13.00
C ASP A 164 0.68 -7.58 11.68
N LEU A 165 1.04 -8.68 10.98
CA LEU A 165 0.38 -9.08 9.75
C LEU A 165 -1.13 -9.31 9.95
N MET A 166 -1.53 -9.78 11.12
CA MET A 166 -2.94 -10.02 11.45
C MET A 166 -3.74 -8.73 11.51
N ALA A 167 -3.09 -7.59 11.78
CA ALA A 167 -3.75 -6.27 11.75
C ALA A 167 -4.35 -5.95 10.38
N PHE A 168 -3.76 -6.45 9.29
CA PHE A 168 -4.31 -6.28 7.93
C PHE A 168 -5.63 -7.01 7.72
N LEU A 169 -5.86 -8.07 8.50
CA LEU A 169 -7.07 -8.90 8.40
C LEU A 169 -8.18 -8.44 9.34
N THR A 170 -7.80 -7.70 10.39
CA THR A 170 -8.67 -7.50 11.55
C THR A 170 -9.00 -6.04 11.80
N ASN A 171 -8.12 -5.14 11.37
CA ASN A 171 -8.23 -3.71 11.62
C ASN A 171 -7.79 -2.94 10.38
N GLY A 172 -8.47 -1.86 10.07
CA GLY A 172 -8.18 -1.08 8.89
C GLY A 172 -8.73 -1.70 7.61
N ASP A 173 -8.24 -1.20 6.49
CA ASP A 173 -8.61 -1.65 5.17
C ASP A 173 -7.37 -2.07 4.39
N ALA A 174 -7.48 -3.08 3.53
CA ALA A 174 -6.38 -3.60 2.74
C ALA A 174 -6.84 -3.93 1.31
N LEU A 175 -5.98 -3.63 0.34
CA LEU A 175 -6.24 -3.89 -1.07
C LEU A 175 -4.99 -4.53 -1.73
N PRO A 176 -5.04 -5.80 -2.17
CA PRO A 176 -6.16 -6.74 -2.02
C PRO A 176 -6.40 -7.16 -0.57
N ASN A 177 -7.58 -7.66 -0.31
CA ASN A 177 -8.00 -8.14 1.02
C ASN A 177 -7.20 -9.35 1.50
N GLY A 178 -7.14 -9.52 2.82
CA GLY A 178 -6.53 -10.67 3.45
C GLY A 178 -5.00 -10.71 3.28
N ARG A 179 -4.45 -11.93 3.19
CA ARG A 179 -2.99 -12.15 3.09
C ARG A 179 -2.46 -12.15 1.66
N PHE A 180 -3.30 -11.85 0.68
CA PHE A 180 -2.92 -11.87 -0.72
C PHE A 180 -2.26 -10.55 -1.12
N ASN A 181 -1.34 -10.64 -2.09
CA ASN A 181 -0.82 -9.50 -2.83
C ASN A 181 -1.37 -9.52 -4.25
N TYR A 182 -1.31 -8.38 -4.91
CA TYR A 182 -1.51 -8.32 -6.34
C TYR A 182 -0.15 -8.24 -7.06
N ARG A 183 -0.03 -8.93 -8.19
CA ARG A 183 1.19 -8.88 -9.01
C ARG A 183 0.99 -8.01 -10.23
N TYR A 184 1.81 -6.97 -10.36
CA TYR A 184 1.95 -6.18 -11.55
C TYR A 184 3.10 -6.70 -12.41
N ARG A 185 2.86 -6.86 -13.71
CA ARG A 185 3.87 -7.25 -14.70
C ARG A 185 4.07 -6.09 -15.66
N GLY A 186 5.27 -5.50 -15.66
CA GLY A 186 5.71 -4.51 -16.65
C GLY A 186 6.31 -5.23 -17.87
N GLN A 187 5.93 -4.78 -19.07
CA GLN A 187 6.42 -5.30 -20.34
C GLN A 187 7.19 -4.23 -21.10
#